data_32305f3b1fe4c9d7a6199d7a08c22448
#
_entry.id   32305f3b1fe4c9d7a6199d7a08c22448
#
_cell.length_a   1.000
_cell.length_b   1.000
_cell.length_c   1.000
_cell.angle_alpha   90.00
_cell.angle_beta   90.00
_cell.angle_gamma   90.00
#
_symmetry.space_group_name_H-M   'P 1'
#
loop_
_entity.id
_entity.type
_entity.pdbx_description
1 polymer ?
#
loop_
_entity_poly.entity_id
_entity_poly.type
_entity_poly.pdbx_seq_one_letter_code
_entity_poly.pdbx_strand_id
1 'polypeptide(L)'
;NDGVEDSKLQLLINEIMGKKDIILFIDEIHTLVTASKNGDVDFLNMLKPGLDRGDIKIIGATTTQEFEENLLKDKAFLRRFERIEVAEPDQETTVKILVGTTKKIEKSTGVRWPYTTYLLEQVCKFIVDMTSEYKRVYENNSRYPDVSLALLSKCFTYARFENSDIVTFRPVSY
;
A
#
# COMPACT_ATOMS: atom_id res chain seq x y z
N ASN A 1 -12.88 27.38 -2.37
CA ASN A 1 -11.79 26.68 -1.62
C ASN A 1 -10.67 26.17 -2.55
N ASP A 2 -10.94 26.01 -3.85
CA ASP A 2 -10.04 25.36 -4.80
C ASP A 2 -8.76 26.17 -5.05
N GLY A 3 -8.83 27.48 -5.15
CA GLY A 3 -7.66 28.35 -5.40
C GLY A 3 -6.63 28.41 -4.27
N VAL A 4 -6.95 27.94 -3.06
CA VAL A 4 -6.01 27.89 -1.92
C VAL A 4 -5.19 26.59 -1.94
N GLU A 5 -5.78 25.50 -2.40
CA GLU A 5 -5.08 24.21 -2.53
C GLU A 5 -4.10 24.24 -3.70
N ASP A 6 -4.48 24.86 -4.80
CA ASP A 6 -3.64 25.09 -5.98
C ASP A 6 -2.37 25.86 -5.64
N SER A 7 -2.51 26.92 -4.83
CA SER A 7 -1.36 27.70 -4.39
C SER A 7 -0.42 26.92 -3.46
N LYS A 8 -0.94 26.02 -2.62
CA LYS A 8 -0.12 25.16 -1.74
C LYS A 8 0.67 24.13 -2.53
N LEU A 9 0.04 23.52 -3.53
CA LEU A 9 0.68 22.53 -4.40
C LEU A 9 1.80 23.16 -5.21
N GLN A 10 1.56 24.34 -5.77
CA GLN A 10 2.57 25.11 -6.50
C GLN A 10 3.75 25.49 -5.60
N LEU A 11 3.48 25.91 -4.38
CA LEU A 11 4.52 26.22 -3.39
C LEU A 11 5.35 24.97 -3.06
N LEU A 12 4.71 23.82 -2.86
CA LEU A 12 5.40 22.54 -2.61
C LEU A 12 6.34 22.17 -3.76
N ILE A 13 5.84 22.24 -5.01
CA ILE A 13 6.65 21.94 -6.19
C ILE A 13 7.85 22.88 -6.28
N ASN A 14 7.63 24.19 -6.09
CA ASN A 14 8.68 25.18 -6.13
C ASN A 14 9.72 24.95 -5.03
N GLU A 15 9.30 24.51 -3.85
CA GLU A 15 10.20 24.21 -2.74
C GLU A 15 11.04 22.96 -2.99
N ILE A 16 10.50 21.96 -3.69
CA ILE A 16 11.18 20.69 -4.03
C ILE A 16 12.11 20.89 -5.24
N MET A 17 11.76 21.80 -6.18
CA MET A 17 12.58 22.05 -7.36
C MET A 17 14.02 22.39 -7.00
N GLY A 18 14.95 21.70 -7.64
CA GLY A 18 16.40 21.90 -7.43
C GLY A 18 16.98 21.21 -6.19
N LYS A 19 16.17 20.60 -5.33
CA LYS A 19 16.66 19.79 -4.20
C LYS A 19 16.95 18.36 -4.68
N LYS A 20 18.23 18.05 -4.92
CA LYS A 20 18.67 16.78 -5.52
C LYS A 20 18.56 15.56 -4.58
N ASP A 21 18.40 15.77 -3.30
CA ASP A 21 18.34 14.80 -2.21
C ASP A 21 16.90 14.42 -1.83
N ILE A 22 15.89 14.99 -2.49
CA ILE A 22 14.48 14.69 -2.25
C ILE A 22 13.94 13.78 -3.35
N ILE A 23 13.19 12.76 -2.94
CA ILE A 23 12.35 11.92 -3.80
C ILE A 23 10.90 12.12 -3.35
N LEU A 24 10.05 12.58 -4.25
CA LEU A 24 8.61 12.72 -4.00
C LEU A 24 7.93 11.38 -4.25
N PHE A 25 7.35 10.78 -3.22
CA PHE A 25 6.49 9.60 -3.37
C PHE A 25 5.03 10.05 -3.50
N ILE A 26 4.37 9.60 -4.56
CA ILE A 26 2.96 9.90 -4.83
C ILE A 26 2.20 8.58 -4.91
N ASP A 27 1.41 8.31 -3.88
CA ASP A 27 0.47 7.19 -3.88
C ASP A 27 -0.74 7.53 -4.75
N GLU A 28 -1.32 6.52 -5.41
CA GLU A 28 -2.47 6.67 -6.31
C GLU A 28 -2.27 7.79 -7.36
N ILE A 29 -1.09 7.81 -8.01
CA ILE A 29 -0.70 8.88 -8.96
C ILE A 29 -1.71 9.08 -10.10
N HIS A 30 -2.53 8.07 -10.43
CA HIS A 30 -3.58 8.16 -11.43
C HIS A 30 -4.64 9.22 -11.08
N THR A 31 -4.85 9.52 -9.79
CA THR A 31 -5.79 10.55 -9.35
C THR A 31 -5.42 11.94 -9.85
N LEU A 32 -4.12 12.23 -9.95
CA LEU A 32 -3.63 13.49 -10.49
C LEU A 32 -3.91 13.64 -11.98
N VAL A 33 -3.86 12.52 -12.73
CA VAL A 33 -4.21 12.50 -14.16
C VAL A 33 -5.70 12.73 -14.37
N THR A 34 -6.52 12.18 -13.47
CA THR A 34 -7.98 12.29 -13.56
C THR A 34 -8.45 13.69 -13.19
N ALA A 35 -7.86 14.29 -12.17
CA ALA A 35 -8.14 15.67 -11.75
C ALA A 35 -7.84 16.68 -12.89
N SER A 36 -6.69 16.55 -13.56
CA SER A 36 -6.33 17.37 -14.73
C SER A 36 -7.36 17.35 -15.85
N LYS A 37 -8.07 16.21 -16.05
CA LYS A 37 -9.07 16.07 -17.10
C LYS A 37 -10.39 16.75 -16.77
N ASN A 38 -10.69 16.92 -15.49
CA ASN A 38 -11.94 17.49 -14.99
C ASN A 38 -11.91 19.04 -14.90
N GLY A 39 -10.82 19.68 -15.32
CA GLY A 39 -10.64 21.13 -15.27
C GLY A 39 -10.08 21.66 -13.96
N ASP A 40 -9.70 20.77 -13.05
CA ASP A 40 -8.91 21.09 -11.87
C ASP A 40 -7.45 21.35 -12.28
N VAL A 41 -6.64 21.81 -11.35
CA VAL A 41 -5.24 22.15 -11.59
C VAL A 41 -4.49 21.06 -12.33
N ASP A 42 -3.89 21.42 -13.46
CA ASP A 42 -3.08 20.51 -14.24
C ASP A 42 -1.70 20.27 -13.58
N PHE A 43 -1.76 19.57 -12.44
CA PHE A 43 -0.60 19.20 -11.64
C PHE A 43 0.48 18.47 -12.45
N LEU A 44 0.05 17.66 -13.42
CA LEU A 44 0.99 16.94 -14.28
C LEU A 44 1.79 17.90 -15.17
N ASN A 45 1.15 18.92 -15.72
CA ASN A 45 1.85 19.92 -16.52
C ASN A 45 2.79 20.77 -15.67
N MET A 46 2.48 20.98 -14.40
CA MET A 46 3.38 21.68 -13.48
C MET A 46 4.64 20.85 -13.15
N LEU A 47 4.54 19.52 -13.08
CA LEU A 47 5.67 18.62 -12.83
C LEU A 47 6.56 18.38 -14.06
N LYS A 48 5.99 18.41 -15.27
CA LYS A 48 6.71 18.07 -16.51
C LYS A 48 8.05 18.82 -16.68
N PRO A 49 8.13 20.15 -16.47
CA PRO A 49 9.40 20.88 -16.63
C PRO A 49 10.47 20.43 -15.63
N GLY A 50 10.10 20.15 -14.38
CA GLY A 50 11.01 19.68 -13.35
C GLY A 50 11.51 18.26 -13.61
N LEU A 51 10.64 17.38 -14.11
CA LEU A 51 10.98 16.02 -14.53
C LEU A 51 11.91 16.01 -15.75
N ASP A 52 11.65 16.85 -16.74
CA ASP A 52 12.47 16.94 -17.95
C ASP A 52 13.90 17.41 -17.67
N ARG A 53 14.08 18.29 -16.70
CA ARG A 53 15.40 18.79 -16.29
C ARG A 53 16.08 17.88 -15.24
N GLY A 54 15.36 16.90 -14.69
CA GLY A 54 15.85 16.11 -13.56
C GLY A 54 15.94 16.87 -12.24
N ASP A 55 15.24 18.00 -12.13
CA ASP A 55 15.17 18.82 -10.91
C ASP A 55 14.30 18.15 -9.84
N ILE A 56 13.37 17.29 -10.25
CA ILE A 56 12.45 16.56 -9.38
C ILE A 56 12.58 15.06 -9.67
N LYS A 57 12.66 14.27 -8.60
CA LYS A 57 12.60 12.80 -8.65
C LYS A 57 11.28 12.35 -8.06
N ILE A 58 10.54 11.51 -8.79
CA ILE A 58 9.22 11.03 -8.38
C ILE A 58 9.18 9.51 -8.42
N ILE A 59 8.56 8.92 -7.40
CA ILE A 59 8.09 7.53 -7.40
C ILE A 59 6.57 7.61 -7.31
N GLY A 60 5.88 7.18 -8.36
CA GLY A 60 4.41 7.08 -8.38
C GLY A 60 3.98 5.65 -8.17
N ALA A 61 2.98 5.42 -7.31
CA ALA A 61 2.34 4.13 -7.13
C ALA A 61 0.91 4.17 -7.68
N THR A 62 0.46 3.08 -8.30
CA THR A 62 -0.91 2.90 -8.79
C THR A 62 -1.18 1.41 -9.04
N THR A 63 -2.44 1.03 -9.23
CA THR A 63 -2.79 -0.32 -9.66
C THR A 63 -2.57 -0.51 -11.16
N THR A 64 -2.40 -1.77 -11.60
CA THR A 64 -2.28 -2.08 -13.03
C THR A 64 -3.50 -1.62 -13.81
N GLN A 65 -4.70 -1.83 -13.26
CA GLN A 65 -5.95 -1.40 -13.88
C GLN A 65 -5.99 0.11 -14.09
N GLU A 66 -5.74 0.90 -13.04
CA GLU A 66 -5.74 2.37 -13.11
C GLU A 66 -4.64 2.91 -14.02
N PHE A 67 -3.49 2.22 -14.06
CA PHE A 67 -2.42 2.53 -15.01
C PHE A 67 -2.91 2.40 -16.45
N GLU A 68 -3.58 1.30 -16.80
CA GLU A 68 -4.09 1.03 -18.15
C GLU A 68 -5.23 1.97 -18.54
N GLU A 69 -6.16 2.24 -17.63
CA GLU A 69 -7.33 3.07 -17.91
C GLU A 69 -7.00 4.56 -18.00
N ASN A 70 -6.12 5.05 -17.13
CA ASN A 70 -5.90 6.47 -16.93
C ASN A 70 -4.54 6.97 -17.40
N LEU A 71 -3.45 6.27 -17.08
CA LEU A 71 -2.08 6.74 -17.33
C LEU A 71 -1.61 6.43 -18.75
N LEU A 72 -1.96 5.28 -19.33
CA LEU A 72 -1.52 4.91 -20.70
C LEU A 72 -1.94 5.93 -21.77
N LYS A 73 -2.95 6.72 -21.50
CA LYS A 73 -3.45 7.74 -22.44
C LYS A 73 -2.53 8.96 -22.52
N ASP A 74 -1.79 9.28 -21.45
CA ASP A 74 -0.81 10.37 -21.45
C ASP A 74 0.61 9.87 -21.71
N LYS A 75 0.88 9.55 -22.99
CA LYS A 75 2.20 9.11 -23.44
C LYS A 75 3.29 10.15 -23.16
N ALA A 76 2.94 11.44 -23.13
CA ALA A 76 3.89 12.51 -22.86
C ALA A 76 4.35 12.51 -21.40
N PHE A 77 3.48 12.16 -20.49
CA PHE A 77 3.83 11.98 -19.08
C PHE A 77 4.64 10.69 -18.87
N LEU A 78 4.13 9.57 -19.40
CA LEU A 78 4.72 8.24 -19.18
C LEU A 78 6.16 8.09 -19.69
N ARG A 79 6.54 8.77 -20.76
CA ARG A 79 7.93 8.70 -21.28
C ARG A 79 9.01 9.20 -20.30
N ARG A 80 8.59 9.80 -19.17
CA ARG A 80 9.47 10.32 -18.11
C ARG A 80 9.61 9.34 -16.94
N PHE A 81 8.88 8.22 -17.00
CA PHE A 81 8.87 7.21 -15.96
C PHE A 81 9.30 5.85 -16.50
N GLU A 82 10.01 5.13 -15.66
CA GLU A 82 10.24 3.71 -15.84
C GLU A 82 9.13 2.94 -15.10
N ARG A 83 8.50 1.98 -15.78
CA ARG A 83 7.47 1.12 -15.18
C ARG A 83 8.14 -0.03 -14.44
N ILE A 84 7.86 -0.13 -13.15
CA ILE A 84 8.24 -1.26 -12.31
C ILE A 84 6.96 -1.98 -11.90
N GLU A 85 6.83 -3.23 -12.30
CA GLU A 85 5.69 -4.06 -11.91
C GLU A 85 5.99 -4.79 -10.61
N VAL A 86 5.10 -4.62 -9.62
CA VAL A 86 5.18 -5.32 -8.33
C VAL A 86 4.10 -6.40 -8.34
N ALA A 87 4.52 -7.64 -8.55
CA ALA A 87 3.63 -8.78 -8.57
C ALA A 87 3.06 -9.09 -7.18
N GLU A 88 1.84 -9.63 -7.15
CA GLU A 88 1.27 -10.20 -5.92
C GLU A 88 2.17 -11.35 -5.42
N PRO A 89 2.56 -11.38 -4.14
CA PRO A 89 3.40 -12.45 -3.62
C PRO A 89 2.65 -13.79 -3.62
N ASP A 90 3.39 -14.87 -3.82
CA ASP A 90 2.88 -16.21 -3.66
C ASP A 90 2.59 -16.54 -2.17
N GLN A 91 1.97 -17.69 -1.93
CA GLN A 91 1.57 -18.10 -0.58
C GLN A 91 2.78 -18.23 0.35
N GLU A 92 3.89 -18.81 -0.11
CA GLU A 92 5.09 -18.99 0.70
C GLU A 92 5.71 -17.64 1.10
N THR A 93 5.82 -16.74 0.15
CA THR A 93 6.31 -15.36 0.39
C THR A 93 5.36 -14.61 1.31
N THR A 94 4.04 -14.78 1.15
CA THR A 94 3.02 -14.19 2.02
C THR A 94 3.20 -14.66 3.47
N VAL A 95 3.42 -15.95 3.71
CA VAL A 95 3.72 -16.47 5.06
C VAL A 95 4.95 -15.76 5.66
N LYS A 96 6.02 -15.63 4.90
CA LYS A 96 7.25 -14.94 5.37
C LYS A 96 6.96 -13.47 5.73
N ILE A 97 6.13 -12.79 4.94
CA ILE A 97 5.70 -11.40 5.21
C ILE A 97 4.90 -11.33 6.51
N LEU A 98 3.95 -12.25 6.73
CA LEU A 98 3.15 -12.29 7.95
C LEU A 98 4.03 -12.48 9.19
N VAL A 99 4.92 -13.46 9.16
CA VAL A 99 5.86 -13.73 10.24
C VAL A 99 6.75 -12.51 10.53
N GLY A 100 7.30 -11.89 9.49
CA GLY A 100 8.15 -10.69 9.62
C GLY A 100 7.39 -9.47 10.16
N THR A 101 6.09 -9.36 9.85
CA THR A 101 5.26 -8.21 10.27
C THR A 101 4.73 -8.36 11.70
N THR A 102 4.70 -9.57 12.26
CA THR A 102 4.15 -9.84 13.59
C THR A 102 4.72 -8.93 14.68
N LYS A 103 6.04 -8.66 14.67
CA LYS A 103 6.66 -7.75 15.65
C LYS A 103 6.13 -6.31 15.58
N LYS A 104 5.75 -5.85 14.39
CA LYS A 104 5.13 -4.52 14.22
C LYS A 104 3.71 -4.51 14.78
N ILE A 105 2.96 -5.60 14.55
CA ILE A 105 1.61 -5.79 15.07
C ILE A 105 1.64 -5.84 16.62
N GLU A 106 2.56 -6.61 17.20
CA GLU A 106 2.77 -6.67 18.65
C GLU A 106 3.00 -5.25 19.22
N LYS A 107 3.89 -4.49 18.60
CA LYS A 107 4.21 -3.12 19.03
C LYS A 107 3.00 -2.17 18.92
N SER A 108 2.20 -2.29 17.89
CA SER A 108 1.05 -1.41 17.66
C SER A 108 -0.16 -1.74 18.53
N THR A 109 -0.37 -3.04 18.85
CA THR A 109 -1.51 -3.51 19.64
C THR A 109 -1.21 -3.62 21.13
N GLY A 110 0.08 -3.71 21.51
CA GLY A 110 0.51 -4.02 22.87
C GLY A 110 0.31 -5.50 23.25
N VAL A 111 -0.13 -6.35 22.31
CA VAL A 111 -0.36 -7.79 22.51
C VAL A 111 0.84 -8.56 21.99
N ARG A 112 1.32 -9.54 22.75
CA ARG A 112 2.49 -10.36 22.40
C ARG A 112 2.08 -11.73 21.85
N TRP A 113 2.90 -12.26 20.94
CA TRP A 113 2.89 -13.65 20.55
C TRP A 113 3.70 -14.49 21.55
N PRO A 114 3.09 -15.30 22.41
CA PRO A 114 3.81 -15.95 23.52
C PRO A 114 4.44 -17.29 23.13
N TYR A 115 4.28 -17.71 21.87
CA TYR A 115 4.70 -19.04 21.42
C TYR A 115 5.96 -18.99 20.55
N THR A 116 6.42 -20.17 20.13
CA THR A 116 7.61 -20.30 19.27
C THR A 116 7.40 -19.70 17.88
N THR A 117 8.49 -19.33 17.21
CA THR A 117 8.44 -18.88 15.80
C THR A 117 7.88 -19.97 14.89
N TYR A 118 8.16 -21.24 15.18
CA TYR A 118 7.60 -22.37 14.43
C TYR A 118 6.06 -22.37 14.46
N LEU A 119 5.48 -22.20 15.66
CA LEU A 119 4.01 -22.16 15.78
C LEU A 119 3.43 -20.93 15.09
N LEU A 120 4.11 -19.77 15.17
CA LEU A 120 3.71 -18.58 14.41
C LEU A 120 3.66 -18.87 12.92
N GLU A 121 4.68 -19.53 12.38
CA GLU A 121 4.73 -19.88 10.96
C GLU A 121 3.59 -20.82 10.56
N GLN A 122 3.25 -21.83 11.40
CA GLN A 122 2.10 -22.71 11.13
C GLN A 122 0.78 -21.94 11.14
N VAL A 123 0.59 -21.02 12.08
CA VAL A 123 -0.60 -20.15 12.11
C VAL A 123 -0.65 -19.22 10.90
N CYS A 124 0.47 -18.64 10.50
CA CYS A 124 0.52 -17.84 9.30
C CYS A 124 0.19 -18.65 8.03
N LYS A 125 0.68 -19.89 7.91
CA LYS A 125 0.29 -20.81 6.82
C LYS A 125 -1.22 -21.03 6.81
N PHE A 126 -1.79 -21.37 7.97
CA PHE A 126 -3.23 -21.56 8.10
C PHE A 126 -4.04 -20.32 7.69
N ILE A 127 -3.59 -19.12 8.10
CA ILE A 127 -4.22 -17.85 7.71
C ILE A 127 -4.17 -17.66 6.19
N VAL A 128 -3.03 -17.95 5.55
CA VAL A 128 -2.88 -17.84 4.09
C VAL A 128 -3.79 -18.81 3.37
N ASP A 129 -3.86 -20.07 3.83
CA ASP A 129 -4.73 -21.10 3.25
C ASP A 129 -6.21 -20.68 3.37
N MET A 130 -6.65 -20.26 4.54
CA MET A 130 -8.03 -19.79 4.78
C MET A 130 -8.38 -18.58 3.91
N THR A 131 -7.47 -17.63 3.76
CA THR A 131 -7.70 -16.45 2.91
C THR A 131 -7.65 -16.78 1.42
N SER A 132 -6.91 -17.80 1.01
CA SER A 132 -6.91 -18.32 -0.36
C SER A 132 -8.28 -18.91 -0.73
N GLU A 133 -8.83 -19.76 0.13
CA GLU A 133 -10.17 -20.32 -0.05
C GLU A 133 -11.24 -19.24 -0.09
N TYR A 134 -11.16 -18.25 0.80
CA TYR A 134 -12.09 -17.11 0.81
C TYR A 134 -12.04 -16.31 -0.49
N LYS A 135 -10.85 -15.98 -1.02
CA LYS A 135 -10.67 -15.32 -2.33
C LYS A 135 -11.32 -16.13 -3.45
N ARG A 136 -11.14 -17.45 -3.46
CA ARG A 136 -11.66 -18.35 -4.49
C ARG A 136 -13.19 -18.41 -4.47
N VAL A 137 -13.80 -18.49 -3.28
CA VAL A 137 -15.25 -18.68 -3.13
C VAL A 137 -16.03 -17.39 -3.39
N TYR A 138 -15.52 -16.24 -2.96
CA TYR A 138 -16.24 -14.98 -2.99
C TYR A 138 -15.79 -14.03 -4.10
N GLU A 139 -14.90 -14.48 -5.01
CA GLU A 139 -14.33 -13.67 -6.11
C GLU A 139 -13.88 -12.27 -5.64
N ASN A 140 -13.37 -12.19 -4.42
CA ASN A 140 -13.02 -10.92 -3.79
C ASN A 140 -11.71 -10.41 -4.42
N ASN A 141 -11.71 -9.13 -4.83
CA ASN A 141 -10.52 -8.43 -5.35
C ASN A 141 -9.41 -8.20 -4.31
N SER A 142 -9.58 -8.71 -3.08
CA SER A 142 -8.56 -8.66 -2.04
C SER A 142 -7.29 -9.38 -2.49
N ARG A 143 -6.14 -8.74 -2.34
CA ARG A 143 -4.84 -9.25 -2.79
C ARG A 143 -3.95 -9.64 -1.62
N TYR A 144 -2.99 -10.52 -1.90
CA TYR A 144 -1.91 -10.78 -0.96
C TYR A 144 -0.89 -9.62 -0.99
N PRO A 145 -0.26 -9.28 0.15
CA PRO A 145 -0.44 -9.91 1.47
C PRO A 145 -1.58 -9.33 2.30
N ASP A 146 -2.29 -8.30 1.84
CA ASP A 146 -3.20 -7.46 2.64
C ASP A 146 -4.33 -8.24 3.31
N VAL A 147 -4.98 -9.14 2.57
CA VAL A 147 -6.09 -9.94 3.12
C VAL A 147 -5.64 -10.79 4.30
N SER A 148 -4.47 -11.40 4.20
CA SER A 148 -3.90 -12.24 5.26
C SER A 148 -3.34 -11.41 6.42
N LEU A 149 -2.72 -10.27 6.14
CA LEU A 149 -2.25 -9.32 7.17
C LEU A 149 -3.42 -8.73 7.96
N ALA A 150 -4.52 -8.41 7.28
CA ALA A 150 -5.73 -7.93 7.95
C ALA A 150 -6.29 -8.97 8.93
N LEU A 151 -6.32 -10.25 8.52
CA LEU A 151 -6.80 -11.33 9.39
C LEU A 151 -5.85 -11.54 10.58
N LEU A 152 -4.54 -11.59 10.34
CA LEU A 152 -3.54 -11.69 11.42
C LEU A 152 -3.68 -10.52 12.42
N SER A 153 -3.79 -9.30 11.93
CA SER A 153 -3.97 -8.10 12.78
C SER A 153 -5.24 -8.16 13.61
N LYS A 154 -6.34 -8.69 13.04
CA LYS A 154 -7.60 -8.89 13.76
C LYS A 154 -7.44 -9.86 14.93
N CYS A 155 -6.63 -10.91 14.81
CA CYS A 155 -6.38 -11.83 15.90
C CYS A 155 -5.73 -11.13 17.10
N PHE A 156 -4.76 -10.25 16.87
CA PHE A 156 -4.13 -9.46 17.93
C PHE A 156 -5.08 -8.40 18.51
N THR A 157 -5.81 -7.72 17.67
CA THR A 157 -6.81 -6.72 18.09
C THR A 157 -7.91 -7.37 18.93
N TYR A 158 -8.36 -8.56 18.56
CA TYR A 158 -9.35 -9.32 19.32
C TYR A 158 -8.83 -9.69 20.72
N ALA A 159 -7.57 -10.18 20.82
CA ALA A 159 -6.95 -10.46 22.11
C ALA A 159 -6.90 -9.20 23.00
N ARG A 160 -6.59 -8.04 22.41
CA ARG A 160 -6.61 -6.74 23.12
C ARG A 160 -8.01 -6.36 23.57
N PHE A 161 -9.02 -6.57 22.74
CA PHE A 161 -10.42 -6.34 23.11
C PHE A 161 -10.87 -7.21 24.29
N GLU A 162 -10.40 -8.45 24.38
CA GLU A 162 -10.60 -9.38 25.49
C GLU A 162 -9.73 -9.03 26.73
N ASN A 163 -9.07 -7.87 26.76
CA ASN A 163 -8.14 -7.44 27.80
C ASN A 163 -6.97 -8.40 28.02
N SER A 164 -6.55 -9.13 27.00
CA SER A 164 -5.39 -10.03 27.04
C SER A 164 -4.15 -9.32 26.47
N ASP A 165 -3.02 -9.48 27.15
CA ASP A 165 -1.71 -8.99 26.68
C ASP A 165 -1.00 -10.01 25.78
N ILE A 166 -1.63 -11.17 25.53
CA ILE A 166 -1.09 -12.23 24.71
C ILE A 166 -2.17 -12.81 23.79
N VAL A 167 -1.75 -13.29 22.61
CA VAL A 167 -2.62 -14.09 21.73
C VAL A 167 -2.79 -15.48 22.34
N THR A 168 -4.04 -15.92 22.50
CA THR A 168 -4.38 -17.24 23.03
C THR A 168 -5.19 -18.04 22.03
N PHE A 169 -4.97 -19.35 21.98
CA PHE A 169 -5.85 -20.28 21.28
C PHE A 169 -6.94 -20.72 22.26
N ARG A 170 -8.15 -20.21 22.06
CA ARG A 170 -9.31 -20.72 22.80
C ARG A 170 -10.02 -21.73 21.90
N PRO A 171 -10.34 -22.95 22.40
CA PRO A 171 -11.26 -23.82 21.69
C PRO A 171 -12.60 -23.09 21.59
N VAL A 172 -13.15 -23.04 20.39
CA VAL A 172 -14.53 -22.57 20.19
C VAL A 172 -15.42 -23.64 20.79
N SER A 173 -15.87 -23.40 22.02
CA SER A 173 -16.94 -24.21 22.60
C SER A 173 -18.24 -23.75 21.94
N TYR A 174 -18.83 -24.62 21.12
CA TYR A 174 -20.19 -24.46 20.61
C TYR A 174 -21.20 -24.72 21.74
#